data_3b549ffdeb80488ac0ce8c229e69edb5
#
_entry.id   3b549ffdeb80488ac0ce8c229e69edb5
#
_cell.length_a   1.000
_cell.length_b   1.000
_cell.length_c   1.000
_cell.angle_alpha   90.00
_cell.angle_beta   90.00
_cell.angle_gamma   90.00
#
_symmetry.space_group_name_H-M   'P 1'
#
loop_
_entity.id
_entity.type
_entity.pdbx_description
1 polymer ?
#
loop_
_entity_poly.entity_id
_entity_poly.type
_entity_poly.pdbx_seq_one_letter_code
_entity_poly.pdbx_strand_id
1 'polypeptide(L)'
;LGGGEKAIEKQHQRGKYTARERIEMLVDEGSFEEYDMFKLHRCHNFGMDKKHYYGDGVVCGSATIDGRLVYVSAQDFTVNGGSLSETMAQKICKVMDMAVQNGAPMISLNDSGGARIQEGICSLAGYGEIFERNILASGVIPQISGIFGPCAGGAVYSPALTDFILMMENTSYMFLTGPKVVKTVTGEDIDAEHLGGASVHASKSGVTSFTAKTEEEAVEMLKTLLSYIPSNNTE
;
A
#
# COMPACT_ATOMS: atom_id res chain seq x y z
N LEU A 1 3.62 -17.87 -4.89
CA LEU A 1 4.68 -16.96 -4.50
C LEU A 1 4.21 -16.17 -3.27
N GLY A 2 4.67 -14.98 -3.00
CA GLY A 2 4.36 -14.27 -1.76
C GLY A 2 4.91 -15.03 -0.54
N GLY A 3 4.16 -15.04 0.57
CA GLY A 3 4.54 -15.71 1.81
C GLY A 3 4.35 -17.23 1.82
N GLY A 4 3.93 -17.81 0.69
CA GLY A 4 3.63 -19.24 0.52
C GLY A 4 2.18 -19.61 0.83
N GLU A 5 1.78 -20.81 0.42
CA GLU A 5 0.38 -21.28 0.46
C GLU A 5 -0.31 -21.08 1.82
N LYS A 6 0.35 -21.46 2.90
CA LYS A 6 -0.22 -21.29 4.26
C LYS A 6 -0.48 -19.85 4.65
N ALA A 7 0.37 -18.92 4.21
CA ALA A 7 0.20 -17.50 4.50
C ALA A 7 -0.93 -16.90 3.65
N ILE A 8 -1.04 -17.32 2.40
CA ILE A 8 -2.13 -16.96 1.48
C ILE A 8 -3.46 -17.46 2.01
N GLU A 9 -3.54 -18.76 2.38
CA GLU A 9 -4.75 -19.34 2.98
C GLU A 9 -5.20 -18.55 4.23
N LYS A 10 -4.26 -18.19 5.11
CA LYS A 10 -4.56 -17.36 6.29
C LYS A 10 -5.05 -15.96 5.94
N GLN A 11 -4.60 -15.39 4.83
CA GLN A 11 -5.08 -14.10 4.31
C GLN A 11 -6.54 -14.23 3.86
N HIS A 12 -6.86 -15.27 3.08
CA HIS A 12 -8.21 -15.56 2.61
C HIS A 12 -9.18 -15.88 3.76
N GLN A 13 -8.75 -16.64 4.78
CA GLN A 13 -9.56 -16.89 5.99
C GLN A 13 -9.95 -15.62 6.75
N ARG A 14 -9.24 -14.53 6.54
CA ARG A 14 -9.56 -13.20 7.09
C ARG A 14 -10.49 -12.40 6.18
N GLY A 15 -10.96 -12.96 5.08
CA GLY A 15 -11.77 -12.28 4.09
C GLY A 15 -10.99 -11.25 3.26
N LYS A 16 -9.67 -11.46 3.08
CA LYS A 16 -8.78 -10.52 2.38
C LYS A 16 -8.12 -11.20 1.19
N TYR A 17 -8.00 -10.47 0.09
CA TYR A 17 -7.24 -10.90 -1.07
C TYR A 17 -5.74 -10.66 -0.89
N THR A 18 -4.94 -11.35 -1.70
CA THR A 18 -3.49 -11.10 -1.82
C THR A 18 -3.23 -9.85 -2.67
N ALA A 19 -2.00 -9.32 -2.59
CA ALA A 19 -1.59 -8.18 -3.42
C ALA A 19 -1.80 -8.44 -4.92
N ARG A 20 -1.52 -9.66 -5.38
CA ARG A 20 -1.65 -10.03 -6.80
C ARG A 20 -3.10 -10.10 -7.23
N GLU A 21 -3.96 -10.73 -6.46
CA GLU A 21 -5.41 -10.79 -6.73
C GLU A 21 -6.04 -9.39 -6.78
N ARG A 22 -5.61 -8.48 -5.89
CA ARG A 22 -6.08 -7.08 -5.91
C ARG A 22 -5.68 -6.36 -7.20
N ILE A 23 -4.45 -6.58 -7.69
CA ILE A 23 -4.01 -6.01 -8.99
C ILE A 23 -4.83 -6.61 -10.12
N GLU A 24 -5.01 -7.93 -10.15
CA GLU A 24 -5.78 -8.63 -11.20
C GLU A 24 -7.24 -8.15 -11.28
N MET A 25 -7.86 -7.82 -10.14
CA MET A 25 -9.20 -7.21 -10.12
C MET A 25 -9.21 -5.75 -10.58
N LEU A 26 -8.12 -5.01 -10.34
CA LEU A 26 -8.06 -3.58 -10.60
C LEU A 26 -7.80 -3.23 -12.07
N VAL A 27 -6.98 -4.01 -12.76
CA VAL A 27 -6.45 -3.65 -14.08
C VAL A 27 -7.14 -4.43 -15.20
N ASP A 28 -6.98 -3.94 -16.44
CA ASP A 28 -7.47 -4.64 -17.62
C ASP A 28 -6.78 -6.01 -17.76
N GLU A 29 -7.52 -7.02 -18.16
CA GLU A 29 -7.02 -8.40 -18.30
C GLU A 29 -5.79 -8.45 -19.20
N GLY A 30 -4.70 -9.05 -18.70
CA GLY A 30 -3.45 -9.24 -19.45
C GLY A 30 -2.61 -7.97 -19.63
N SER A 31 -3.00 -6.82 -19.06
CA SER A 31 -2.26 -5.56 -19.21
C SER A 31 -1.12 -5.37 -18.20
N PHE A 32 -1.07 -6.17 -17.14
CA PHE A 32 -0.11 -5.96 -16.05
C PHE A 32 1.29 -6.43 -16.40
N GLU A 33 2.23 -5.49 -16.40
CA GLU A 33 3.67 -5.72 -16.58
C GLU A 33 4.39 -5.55 -15.24
N GLU A 34 4.77 -6.66 -14.61
CA GLU A 34 5.42 -6.64 -13.28
C GLU A 34 6.90 -6.31 -13.37
N TYR A 35 7.37 -5.38 -12.53
CA TYR A 35 8.78 -5.00 -12.43
C TYR A 35 9.45 -5.61 -11.19
N ASP A 36 10.72 -6.00 -11.37
CA ASP A 36 11.58 -6.47 -10.27
C ASP A 36 10.98 -7.68 -9.49
N MET A 37 10.24 -8.54 -10.16
CA MET A 37 9.58 -9.73 -9.60
C MET A 37 10.52 -10.62 -8.80
N PHE A 38 11.78 -10.73 -9.21
CA PHE A 38 12.77 -11.64 -8.62
C PHE A 38 13.70 -10.97 -7.60
N LYS A 39 13.54 -9.67 -7.32
CA LYS A 39 14.33 -8.99 -6.28
C LYS A 39 14.07 -9.60 -4.90
N LEU A 40 15.16 -9.70 -4.11
CA LEU A 40 15.14 -10.15 -2.73
C LEU A 40 15.61 -9.02 -1.83
N HIS A 41 15.25 -9.08 -0.55
CA HIS A 41 15.82 -8.19 0.46
C HIS A 41 17.33 -8.44 0.62
N ARG A 42 18.04 -7.45 1.17
CA ARG A 42 19.49 -7.51 1.41
C ARG A 42 19.86 -7.69 2.90
N CYS A 43 18.87 -7.94 3.74
CA CYS A 43 19.06 -8.10 5.18
C CYS A 43 19.66 -9.47 5.50
N HIS A 44 20.77 -9.49 6.23
CA HIS A 44 21.45 -10.70 6.69
C HIS A 44 21.31 -10.93 8.20
N ASN A 45 20.81 -9.94 8.95
CA ASN A 45 20.65 -10.00 10.39
C ASN A 45 19.35 -10.72 10.79
N PHE A 46 19.29 -11.18 12.04
CA PHE A 46 18.08 -11.79 12.63
C PHE A 46 17.52 -13.00 11.87
N GLY A 47 18.42 -13.76 11.19
CA GLY A 47 18.02 -14.94 10.41
C GLY A 47 17.28 -14.62 9.11
N MET A 48 17.35 -13.38 8.65
CA MET A 48 16.74 -12.98 7.37
C MET A 48 17.49 -13.56 6.17
N ASP A 49 18.79 -13.84 6.30
CA ASP A 49 19.61 -14.53 5.30
C ASP A 49 19.03 -15.89 4.85
N LYS A 50 18.21 -16.52 5.69
CA LYS A 50 17.53 -17.78 5.40
C LYS A 50 16.13 -17.63 4.80
N LYS A 51 15.63 -16.40 4.64
CA LYS A 51 14.30 -16.10 4.17
C LYS A 51 14.36 -15.46 2.79
N HIS A 52 13.82 -16.13 1.79
CA HIS A 52 13.85 -15.66 0.41
C HIS A 52 12.42 -15.51 -0.11
N TYR A 53 11.96 -14.27 -0.18
CA TYR A 53 10.65 -13.94 -0.76
C TYR A 53 10.86 -13.14 -2.04
N TYR A 54 10.60 -13.74 -3.20
CA TYR A 54 10.69 -13.04 -4.47
C TYR A 54 9.71 -11.87 -4.52
N GLY A 55 10.20 -10.71 -4.97
CA GLY A 55 9.45 -9.45 -4.96
C GLY A 55 9.44 -8.73 -3.62
N ASP A 56 9.94 -9.38 -2.56
CA ASP A 56 10.14 -8.84 -1.20
C ASP A 56 8.92 -8.12 -0.59
N GLY A 57 7.72 -8.69 -0.80
CA GLY A 57 6.50 -8.21 -0.14
C GLY A 57 5.79 -7.05 -0.83
N VAL A 58 6.16 -6.74 -2.08
CA VAL A 58 5.41 -5.80 -2.92
C VAL A 58 5.38 -6.25 -4.37
N VAL A 59 4.22 -6.17 -4.99
CA VAL A 59 4.00 -6.35 -6.42
C VAL A 59 3.87 -4.97 -7.05
N CYS A 60 4.77 -4.62 -7.97
CA CYS A 60 4.81 -3.31 -8.61
C CYS A 60 4.89 -3.46 -10.11
N GLY A 61 4.22 -2.57 -10.83
CA GLY A 61 4.26 -2.60 -12.29
C GLY A 61 3.47 -1.48 -12.94
N SER A 62 3.36 -1.56 -14.25
CA SER A 62 2.43 -0.76 -15.06
C SER A 62 1.30 -1.63 -15.58
N ALA A 63 0.16 -1.03 -15.84
CA ALA A 63 -1.02 -1.68 -16.41
C ALA A 63 -1.90 -0.64 -17.10
N THR A 64 -3.03 -1.10 -17.64
CA THR A 64 -4.11 -0.20 -18.03
C THR A 64 -5.36 -0.43 -17.18
N ILE A 65 -6.14 0.63 -17.00
CA ILE A 65 -7.50 0.59 -16.47
C ILE A 65 -8.38 1.34 -17.47
N ASP A 66 -9.35 0.64 -18.06
CA ASP A 66 -10.16 1.15 -19.17
C ASP A 66 -9.30 1.74 -20.31
N GLY A 67 -8.18 1.07 -20.64
CA GLY A 67 -7.22 1.46 -21.65
C GLY A 67 -6.26 2.60 -21.24
N ARG A 68 -6.39 3.22 -20.07
CA ARG A 68 -5.50 4.27 -19.56
C ARG A 68 -4.31 3.68 -18.82
N LEU A 69 -3.11 4.14 -19.17
CA LEU A 69 -1.88 3.74 -18.46
C LEU A 69 -1.95 4.18 -16.99
N VAL A 70 -1.61 3.26 -16.10
CA VAL A 70 -1.44 3.50 -14.66
C VAL A 70 -0.20 2.77 -14.14
N TYR A 71 0.36 3.25 -13.05
CA TYR A 71 1.37 2.54 -12.29
C TYR A 71 0.79 2.09 -10.96
N VAL A 72 1.11 0.85 -10.57
CA VAL A 72 0.53 0.22 -9.39
C VAL A 72 1.61 -0.33 -8.49
N SER A 73 1.43 -0.16 -7.17
CA SER A 73 2.16 -0.89 -6.14
C SER A 73 1.16 -1.53 -5.17
N ALA A 74 1.29 -2.82 -4.92
CA ALA A 74 0.44 -3.54 -3.96
C ALA A 74 1.29 -4.25 -2.91
N GLN A 75 1.11 -3.90 -1.65
CA GLN A 75 1.82 -4.52 -0.53
C GLN A 75 1.24 -5.89 -0.21
N ASP A 76 2.11 -6.89 -0.09
CA ASP A 76 1.74 -8.26 0.22
C ASP A 76 1.90 -8.55 1.72
N PHE A 77 0.79 -8.53 2.44
CA PHE A 77 0.77 -8.79 3.88
C PHE A 77 1.23 -10.22 4.23
N THR A 78 1.19 -11.15 3.28
CA THR A 78 1.65 -12.53 3.48
C THR A 78 3.17 -12.62 3.67
N VAL A 79 3.92 -11.59 3.22
CA VAL A 79 5.36 -11.48 3.38
C VAL A 79 5.70 -10.53 4.52
N ASN A 80 6.13 -11.08 5.64
CA ASN A 80 6.55 -10.30 6.84
C ASN A 80 5.53 -9.22 7.27
N GLY A 81 4.22 -9.48 7.11
CA GLY A 81 3.17 -8.52 7.43
C GLY A 81 3.18 -7.25 6.55
N GLY A 82 3.61 -7.36 5.31
CA GLY A 82 3.72 -6.23 4.38
C GLY A 82 4.71 -5.15 4.81
N SER A 83 5.62 -5.48 5.76
CA SER A 83 6.55 -4.48 6.32
C SER A 83 7.59 -4.04 5.29
N LEU A 84 7.81 -2.72 5.22
CA LEU A 84 8.70 -2.10 4.24
C LEU A 84 10.17 -2.45 4.50
N SER A 85 10.81 -3.03 3.51
CA SER A 85 12.27 -3.21 3.42
C SER A 85 12.90 -2.12 2.56
N GLU A 86 14.22 -2.03 2.56
CA GLU A 86 14.95 -1.20 1.60
C GLU A 86 14.64 -1.58 0.14
N THR A 87 14.64 -2.88 -0.17
CA THR A 87 14.34 -3.40 -1.52
C THR A 87 12.90 -3.09 -1.95
N MET A 88 11.94 -3.27 -1.05
CA MET A 88 10.54 -2.93 -1.28
C MET A 88 10.38 -1.43 -1.57
N ALA A 89 11.03 -0.57 -0.79
CA ALA A 89 11.03 0.88 -1.02
C ALA A 89 11.60 1.23 -2.40
N GLN A 90 12.74 0.65 -2.78
CA GLN A 90 13.35 0.87 -4.10
C GLN A 90 12.43 0.48 -5.25
N LYS A 91 11.66 -0.61 -5.12
CA LYS A 91 10.66 -1.03 -6.13
C LYS A 91 9.53 -0.02 -6.24
N ILE A 92 8.96 0.42 -5.10
CA ILE A 92 7.89 1.43 -5.07
C ILE A 92 8.40 2.74 -5.67
N CYS A 93 9.56 3.24 -5.24
CA CYS A 93 10.16 4.45 -5.77
C CYS A 93 10.36 4.39 -7.28
N LYS A 94 10.83 3.25 -7.81
CA LYS A 94 11.02 3.05 -9.25
C LYS A 94 9.72 3.25 -10.03
N VAL A 95 8.60 2.63 -9.59
CA VAL A 95 7.33 2.79 -10.30
C VAL A 95 6.73 4.18 -10.13
N MET A 96 6.96 4.85 -8.99
CA MET A 96 6.58 6.26 -8.80
C MET A 96 7.35 7.19 -9.76
N ASP A 97 8.67 6.99 -9.89
CA ASP A 97 9.49 7.75 -10.83
C ASP A 97 9.02 7.54 -12.29
N MET A 98 8.69 6.29 -12.66
CA MET A 98 8.14 5.97 -13.98
C MET A 98 6.76 6.59 -14.20
N ALA A 99 5.89 6.61 -13.18
CA ALA A 99 4.58 7.24 -13.24
C ALA A 99 4.69 8.73 -13.57
N VAL A 100 5.56 9.46 -12.88
CA VAL A 100 5.82 10.88 -13.13
C VAL A 100 6.40 11.10 -14.52
N GLN A 101 7.40 10.29 -14.92
CA GLN A 101 8.04 10.41 -16.24
C GLN A 101 7.07 10.19 -17.40
N ASN A 102 6.09 9.31 -17.24
CA ASN A 102 5.10 9.01 -18.27
C ASN A 102 3.79 9.81 -18.11
N GLY A 103 3.69 10.65 -17.09
CA GLY A 103 2.49 11.45 -16.83
C GLY A 103 1.26 10.58 -16.59
N ALA A 104 1.42 9.47 -15.85
CA ALA A 104 0.36 8.50 -15.59
C ALA A 104 0.03 8.42 -14.09
N PRO A 105 -1.22 8.14 -13.70
CA PRO A 105 -1.62 8.00 -12.30
C PRO A 105 -0.84 6.91 -11.56
N MET A 106 -0.56 7.16 -10.26
CA MET A 106 0.01 6.18 -9.33
C MET A 106 -1.07 5.67 -8.39
N ILE A 107 -1.27 4.35 -8.34
CA ILE A 107 -2.24 3.69 -7.45
C ILE A 107 -1.47 2.80 -6.48
N SER A 108 -1.65 3.04 -5.18
CA SER A 108 -1.02 2.27 -4.11
C SER A 108 -2.06 1.47 -3.34
N LEU A 109 -1.92 0.14 -3.32
CA LEU A 109 -2.77 -0.77 -2.56
C LEU A 109 -2.02 -1.18 -1.28
N ASN A 110 -2.42 -0.58 -0.17
CA ASN A 110 -1.65 -0.60 1.08
C ASN A 110 -2.19 -1.65 2.06
N ASP A 111 -1.28 -2.47 2.59
CA ASP A 111 -1.55 -3.49 3.60
C ASP A 111 -0.24 -3.81 4.35
N SER A 112 0.11 -2.99 5.37
CA SER A 112 1.46 -3.00 5.95
C SER A 112 1.47 -2.72 7.45
N GLY A 113 2.24 -3.53 8.16
CA GLY A 113 2.55 -3.30 9.58
C GLY A 113 3.57 -2.18 9.84
N GLY A 114 4.08 -1.50 8.81
CA GLY A 114 5.06 -0.42 8.96
C GLY A 114 6.48 -0.81 8.53
N ALA A 115 7.48 -0.22 9.14
CA ALA A 115 8.89 -0.50 8.83
C ALA A 115 9.31 -1.91 9.23
N ARG A 116 10.09 -2.58 8.38
CA ARG A 116 10.69 -3.89 8.68
C ARG A 116 11.80 -3.71 9.73
N ILE A 117 11.50 -4.03 10.98
CA ILE A 117 12.39 -3.76 12.12
C ILE A 117 13.76 -4.45 12.00
N GLN A 118 13.86 -5.58 11.31
CA GLN A 118 15.12 -6.30 11.08
C GLN A 118 16.10 -5.51 10.21
N GLU A 119 15.62 -4.55 9.42
CA GLU A 119 16.44 -3.70 8.56
C GLU A 119 16.76 -2.33 9.18
N GLY A 120 16.18 -2.03 10.35
CA GLY A 120 16.48 -0.84 11.12
C GLY A 120 16.37 0.45 10.31
N ILE A 121 17.43 1.25 10.30
CA ILE A 121 17.44 2.57 9.65
C ILE A 121 17.24 2.51 8.13
N CYS A 122 17.65 1.42 7.46
CA CYS A 122 17.47 1.27 6.02
C CYS A 122 15.98 1.22 5.63
N SER A 123 15.15 0.56 6.43
CA SER A 123 13.71 0.57 6.26
C SER A 123 13.10 1.98 6.45
N LEU A 124 13.56 2.71 7.46
CA LEU A 124 13.09 4.09 7.71
C LEU A 124 13.52 5.04 6.59
N ALA A 125 14.76 4.93 6.11
CA ALA A 125 15.24 5.69 4.96
C ALA A 125 14.37 5.42 3.72
N GLY A 126 14.00 4.16 3.49
CA GLY A 126 13.10 3.78 2.40
C GLY A 126 11.73 4.49 2.44
N TYR A 127 11.17 4.71 3.63
CA TYR A 127 9.96 5.54 3.75
C TYR A 127 10.23 7.00 3.36
N GLY A 128 11.37 7.57 3.78
CA GLY A 128 11.77 8.92 3.39
C GLY A 128 11.82 9.10 1.88
N GLU A 129 12.39 8.14 1.16
CA GLU A 129 12.46 8.12 -0.30
C GLU A 129 11.06 8.08 -0.97
N ILE A 130 10.12 7.35 -0.38
CA ILE A 130 8.74 7.30 -0.86
C ILE A 130 8.03 8.65 -0.61
N PHE A 131 8.20 9.24 0.58
CA PHE A 131 7.58 10.53 0.93
C PHE A 131 8.05 11.66 0.03
N GLU A 132 9.36 11.71 -0.29
CA GLU A 132 9.91 12.68 -1.24
C GLU A 132 9.19 12.59 -2.59
N ARG A 133 8.98 11.37 -3.10
CA ARG A 133 8.29 11.15 -4.38
C ARG A 133 6.81 11.50 -4.33
N ASN A 134 6.13 11.23 -3.21
CA ASN A 134 4.75 11.69 -3.03
C ASN A 134 4.66 13.22 -3.15
N ILE A 135 5.60 13.94 -2.54
CA ILE A 135 5.63 15.41 -2.58
C ILE A 135 5.94 15.92 -3.98
N LEU A 136 6.94 15.34 -4.66
CA LEU A 136 7.34 15.74 -6.01
C LEU A 136 6.26 15.42 -7.07
N ALA A 137 5.49 14.36 -6.88
CA ALA A 137 4.39 13.98 -7.77
C ALA A 137 3.10 14.77 -7.51
N SER A 138 2.97 15.43 -6.36
CA SER A 138 1.77 16.18 -5.97
C SER A 138 1.46 17.30 -6.96
N GLY A 139 0.23 17.31 -7.49
CA GLY A 139 -0.20 18.26 -8.52
C GLY A 139 0.39 18.00 -9.91
N VAL A 140 1.19 16.94 -10.10
CA VAL A 140 1.75 16.54 -11.40
C VAL A 140 0.96 15.36 -11.98
N ILE A 141 0.81 14.31 -11.19
CA ILE A 141 0.00 13.14 -11.53
C ILE A 141 -0.96 12.81 -10.37
N PRO A 142 -2.11 12.21 -10.61
CA PRO A 142 -2.98 11.69 -9.56
C PRO A 142 -2.29 10.59 -8.76
N GLN A 143 -2.39 10.68 -7.44
CA GLN A 143 -1.91 9.68 -6.49
C GLN A 143 -3.11 9.16 -5.69
N ILE A 144 -3.43 7.88 -5.82
CA ILE A 144 -4.60 7.25 -5.20
C ILE A 144 -4.15 6.12 -4.28
N SER A 145 -4.60 6.13 -3.04
CA SER A 145 -4.29 5.10 -2.05
C SER A 145 -5.54 4.32 -1.65
N GLY A 146 -5.51 3.01 -1.88
CA GLY A 146 -6.46 2.07 -1.29
C GLY A 146 -5.86 1.41 -0.05
N ILE A 147 -6.57 1.42 1.07
CA ILE A 147 -6.12 0.84 2.34
C ILE A 147 -6.91 -0.44 2.59
N PHE A 148 -6.27 -1.58 2.38
CA PHE A 148 -6.87 -2.92 2.45
C PHE A 148 -6.54 -3.70 3.74
N GLY A 149 -5.76 -3.10 4.60
CA GLY A 149 -5.37 -3.68 5.87
C GLY A 149 -4.77 -2.64 6.81
N PRO A 150 -3.98 -3.05 7.79
CA PRO A 150 -3.30 -2.09 8.65
C PRO A 150 -2.31 -1.23 7.86
N CYS A 151 -2.26 0.05 8.18
CA CYS A 151 -1.22 0.99 7.80
C CYS A 151 -0.74 1.68 9.07
N ALA A 152 0.34 1.13 9.66
CA ALA A 152 0.85 1.56 10.95
C ALA A 152 2.25 2.19 10.83
N GLY A 153 2.55 3.15 11.68
CA GLY A 153 3.85 3.83 11.70
C GLY A 153 4.17 4.50 10.37
N GLY A 154 5.34 4.23 9.79
CA GLY A 154 5.75 4.80 8.50
C GLY A 154 4.78 4.54 7.34
N ALA A 155 4.04 3.42 7.38
CA ALA A 155 3.09 3.05 6.33
C ALA A 155 1.87 4.00 6.25
N VAL A 156 1.56 4.77 7.28
CA VAL A 156 0.41 5.68 7.28
C VAL A 156 0.72 7.02 6.61
N TYR A 157 1.98 7.45 6.60
CA TYR A 157 2.35 8.78 6.11
C TYR A 157 2.23 8.90 4.59
N SER A 158 2.72 7.90 3.83
CA SER A 158 2.65 7.93 2.36
C SER A 158 1.21 8.05 1.85
N PRO A 159 0.23 7.22 2.28
CA PRO A 159 -1.16 7.41 1.91
C PRO A 159 -1.71 8.80 2.26
N ALA A 160 -1.34 9.34 3.43
CA ALA A 160 -1.79 10.67 3.87
C ALA A 160 -1.21 11.83 3.03
N LEU A 161 -0.19 11.57 2.20
CA LEU A 161 0.39 12.52 1.24
C LEU A 161 -0.19 12.39 -0.17
N THR A 162 -1.08 11.42 -0.41
CA THR A 162 -1.73 11.22 -1.71
C THR A 162 -3.02 12.02 -1.84
N ASP A 163 -3.55 12.14 -3.07
CA ASP A 163 -4.70 13.00 -3.35
C ASP A 163 -6.02 12.39 -2.85
N PHE A 164 -6.17 11.07 -2.95
CA PHE A 164 -7.39 10.36 -2.54
C PHE A 164 -7.04 9.11 -1.74
N ILE A 165 -7.81 8.89 -0.68
CA ILE A 165 -7.69 7.71 0.17
C ILE A 165 -9.03 6.99 0.24
N LEU A 166 -9.02 5.70 -0.09
CA LEU A 166 -10.13 4.79 0.09
C LEU A 166 -9.79 3.79 1.19
N MET A 167 -10.66 3.61 2.17
CA MET A 167 -10.47 2.66 3.27
C MET A 167 -11.52 1.56 3.29
N MET A 168 -11.08 0.33 3.58
CA MET A 168 -11.98 -0.80 3.83
C MET A 168 -12.59 -0.71 5.22
N GLU A 169 -13.90 -0.87 5.35
CA GLU A 169 -14.57 -0.99 6.65
C GLU A 169 -14.11 -2.27 7.37
N ASN A 170 -13.91 -2.20 8.67
CA ASN A 170 -13.57 -3.31 9.58
C ASN A 170 -12.24 -4.04 9.35
N THR A 171 -11.54 -3.82 8.24
CA THR A 171 -10.30 -4.53 7.92
C THR A 171 -9.10 -3.60 7.77
N SER A 172 -9.32 -2.31 7.50
CA SER A 172 -8.27 -1.33 7.31
C SER A 172 -8.14 -0.37 8.50
N TYR A 173 -6.91 -0.02 8.81
CA TYR A 173 -6.59 0.88 9.91
C TYR A 173 -5.46 1.81 9.51
N MET A 174 -5.60 3.09 9.86
CA MET A 174 -4.56 4.10 9.70
C MET A 174 -4.26 4.76 11.04
N PHE A 175 -3.06 4.52 11.59
CA PHE A 175 -2.63 5.15 12.84
C PHE A 175 -1.09 5.21 12.94
N LEU A 176 -0.58 6.21 13.66
CA LEU A 176 0.86 6.36 13.88
C LEU A 176 1.39 5.23 14.76
N THR A 177 0.67 4.88 15.82
CA THR A 177 0.97 3.75 16.71
C THR A 177 -0.29 2.95 17.01
N GLY A 178 -0.13 1.64 17.21
CA GLY A 178 -1.28 0.78 17.52
C GLY A 178 -1.78 0.91 18.96
N PRO A 179 -2.96 0.34 19.26
CA PRO A 179 -3.64 0.43 20.57
C PRO A 179 -2.76 0.11 21.77
N LYS A 180 -1.87 -0.89 21.66
CA LYS A 180 -0.98 -1.28 22.77
C LYS A 180 0.00 -0.17 23.17
N VAL A 181 0.53 0.56 22.19
CA VAL A 181 1.46 1.67 22.44
C VAL A 181 0.68 2.86 23.03
N VAL A 182 -0.49 3.17 22.48
CA VAL A 182 -1.38 4.19 23.01
C VAL A 182 -1.68 3.93 24.49
N LYS A 183 -2.11 2.71 24.83
CA LYS A 183 -2.38 2.31 26.22
C LYS A 183 -1.16 2.47 27.14
N THR A 184 0.03 2.11 26.64
CA THR A 184 1.26 2.21 27.46
C THR A 184 1.69 3.65 27.70
N VAL A 185 1.51 4.54 26.72
CA VAL A 185 2.02 5.92 26.77
C VAL A 185 1.00 6.88 27.37
N THR A 186 -0.27 6.75 27.00
CA THR A 186 -1.34 7.69 27.42
C THR A 186 -2.26 7.11 28.48
N GLY A 187 -2.23 5.79 28.72
CA GLY A 187 -3.16 5.09 29.61
C GLY A 187 -4.55 4.84 28.99
N GLU A 188 -4.79 5.28 27.77
CA GLU A 188 -6.07 5.14 27.07
C GLU A 188 -6.25 3.71 26.55
N ASP A 189 -7.36 3.08 26.89
CA ASP A 189 -7.73 1.74 26.39
C ASP A 189 -8.68 1.90 25.20
N ILE A 190 -8.17 1.74 24.00
CA ILE A 190 -8.88 1.90 22.73
C ILE A 190 -8.57 0.73 21.82
N ASP A 191 -9.53 0.25 21.06
CA ASP A 191 -9.30 -0.76 20.02
C ASP A 191 -8.85 -0.13 18.69
N ALA A 192 -8.46 -0.97 17.73
CA ALA A 192 -7.94 -0.49 16.45
C ALA A 192 -8.99 0.24 15.61
N GLU A 193 -10.25 -0.21 15.65
CA GLU A 193 -11.35 0.41 14.89
C GLU A 193 -11.67 1.81 15.39
N HIS A 194 -11.75 1.99 16.71
CA HIS A 194 -12.01 3.31 17.30
C HIS A 194 -10.78 4.23 17.26
N LEU A 195 -9.56 3.67 17.18
CA LEU A 195 -8.34 4.46 17.08
C LEU A 195 -8.13 5.00 15.66
N GLY A 196 -8.30 4.16 14.64
CA GLY A 196 -7.98 4.55 13.27
C GLY A 196 -8.66 3.70 12.19
N GLY A 197 -9.86 3.20 12.45
CA GLY A 197 -10.69 2.53 11.45
C GLY A 197 -11.30 3.49 10.42
N ALA A 198 -11.88 2.94 9.37
CA ALA A 198 -12.47 3.69 8.27
C ALA A 198 -13.52 4.72 8.75
N SER A 199 -14.37 4.34 9.70
CA SER A 199 -15.42 5.21 10.25
C SER A 199 -14.86 6.45 10.97
N VAL A 200 -13.72 6.30 11.66
CA VAL A 200 -13.04 7.41 12.35
C VAL A 200 -12.48 8.40 11.33
N HIS A 201 -11.83 7.88 10.28
CA HIS A 201 -11.22 8.74 9.26
C HIS A 201 -12.26 9.36 8.32
N ALA A 202 -13.42 8.75 8.12
CA ALA A 202 -14.52 9.33 7.37
C ALA A 202 -15.26 10.44 8.14
N SER A 203 -15.45 10.28 9.48
CA SER A 203 -16.33 11.17 10.23
C SER A 203 -15.63 12.18 11.14
N LYS A 204 -14.40 11.88 11.60
CA LYS A 204 -13.67 12.71 12.56
C LYS A 204 -12.45 13.39 11.95
N SER A 205 -11.53 12.65 11.34
CA SER A 205 -10.29 13.23 10.82
C SER A 205 -10.43 13.80 9.41
N GLY A 206 -11.36 13.27 8.61
CA GLY A 206 -11.53 13.65 7.20
C GLY A 206 -10.38 13.18 6.30
N VAL A 207 -9.52 12.27 6.75
CA VAL A 207 -8.37 11.78 5.99
C VAL A 207 -8.81 10.86 4.85
N THR A 208 -9.82 10.00 5.07
CA THR A 208 -10.34 9.15 3.99
C THR A 208 -11.37 9.89 3.15
N SER A 209 -11.25 9.73 1.83
CA SER A 209 -12.19 10.27 0.85
C SER A 209 -13.39 9.36 0.65
N PHE A 210 -13.16 8.04 0.71
CA PHE A 210 -14.18 7.02 0.44
C PHE A 210 -14.02 5.83 1.37
N THR A 211 -15.13 5.12 1.66
CA THR A 211 -15.13 3.84 2.38
C THR A 211 -15.82 2.77 1.56
N ALA A 212 -15.37 1.53 1.65
CA ALA A 212 -15.95 0.38 0.96
C ALA A 212 -16.13 -0.79 1.94
N LYS A 213 -17.13 -1.62 1.71
CA LYS A 213 -17.46 -2.78 2.56
C LYS A 213 -16.74 -4.05 2.11
N THR A 214 -16.48 -4.18 0.81
CA THR A 214 -15.76 -5.32 0.23
C THR A 214 -14.61 -4.84 -0.64
N GLU A 215 -13.60 -5.71 -0.85
CA GLU A 215 -12.45 -5.35 -1.68
C GLU A 215 -12.85 -5.16 -3.15
N GLU A 216 -13.89 -5.87 -3.63
CA GLU A 216 -14.45 -5.70 -4.97
C GLU A 216 -15.11 -4.31 -5.12
N GLU A 217 -15.90 -3.89 -4.13
CA GLU A 217 -16.48 -2.54 -4.12
C GLU A 217 -15.39 -1.48 -4.13
N ALA A 218 -14.34 -1.67 -3.33
CA ALA A 218 -13.19 -0.77 -3.29
C ALA A 218 -12.51 -0.64 -4.66
N VAL A 219 -12.29 -1.75 -5.35
CA VAL A 219 -11.68 -1.77 -6.69
C VAL A 219 -12.55 -1.01 -7.70
N GLU A 220 -13.86 -1.25 -7.71
CA GLU A 220 -14.77 -0.54 -8.61
C GLU A 220 -14.85 0.97 -8.30
N MET A 221 -14.75 1.35 -7.03
CA MET A 221 -14.68 2.76 -6.63
C MET A 221 -13.38 3.42 -7.12
N LEU A 222 -12.24 2.72 -7.06
CA LEU A 222 -10.96 3.20 -7.57
C LEU A 222 -11.00 3.42 -9.08
N LYS A 223 -11.57 2.47 -9.85
CA LYS A 223 -11.78 2.61 -11.30
C LYS A 223 -12.70 3.79 -11.62
N THR A 224 -13.81 3.89 -10.90
CA THR A 224 -14.76 4.99 -11.06
C THR A 224 -14.12 6.34 -10.78
N LEU A 225 -13.37 6.47 -9.68
CA LEU A 225 -12.63 7.70 -9.37
C LEU A 225 -11.66 8.05 -10.50
N LEU A 226 -10.88 7.07 -10.98
CA LEU A 226 -9.92 7.28 -12.06
C LEU A 226 -10.61 7.81 -13.33
N SER A 227 -11.84 7.38 -13.63
CA SER A 227 -12.59 7.84 -14.82
C SER A 227 -12.95 9.33 -14.79
N TYR A 228 -12.96 9.97 -13.62
CA TYR A 228 -13.31 11.39 -13.46
C TYR A 228 -12.11 12.34 -13.44
N ILE A 229 -10.90 11.82 -13.30
CA ILE A 229 -9.70 12.64 -13.17
C ILE A 229 -8.77 12.47 -14.37
N PRO A 230 -8.02 13.53 -14.77
CA PRO A 230 -7.06 13.43 -15.86
C PRO A 230 -5.87 12.51 -15.51
N SER A 231 -5.06 12.15 -16.51
CA SER A 231 -3.85 11.34 -16.25
C SER A 231 -2.73 12.17 -15.62
N ASN A 232 -2.69 13.45 -15.91
CA ASN A 232 -1.68 14.39 -15.39
C ASN A 232 -2.16 15.83 -15.51
N ASN A 233 -1.35 16.78 -15.03
CA ASN A 233 -1.68 18.20 -14.99
C ASN A 233 -1.58 18.92 -16.35
N THR A 234 -1.27 18.24 -17.43
CA THR A 234 -1.20 18.81 -18.79
C THR A 234 -2.37 18.40 -19.69
N GLU A 235 -3.27 17.54 -19.20
CA GLU A 235 -4.54 17.16 -19.86
C GLU A 235 -5.68 18.11 -19.55
#